data_d0c256cb28348b845f235227ff93ee29
#
_entry.id   d0c256cb28348b845f235227ff93ee29
#
_cell.length_a   1.000
_cell.length_b   1.000
_cell.length_c   1.000
_cell.angle_alpha   90.00
_cell.angle_beta   90.00
_cell.angle_gamma   90.00
#
_symmetry.space_group_name_H-M   'P 1'
#
loop_
_entity.id
_entity.type
_entity.pdbx_description
1 polymer ?
#
loop_
_entity_poly.entity_id
_entity_poly.type
_entity_poly.pdbx_seq_one_letter_code
_entity_poly.pdbx_strand_id
1 'polypeptide(L)'
;GLEVDESGINESRACFESWDPDIIIKDEYKKFGAFTTEHAEAQTPVNASYSYTDYMKLNLAARMIRNAKDGEKWVTLNRAAMLCGGYISAGRMEEEEVFRILFREIEKREIDSDDHAKQTIIAGIEKGKALPIKEVINSEKSAQRELLINDGDMSFISSDDEDFRWIDDYSQGKIAIGLDTGDTKLDQFFRYKKEFVIINGHSNVGKTTTALYLIANSVRRHKWKWVIYSSENRTASVKMHLMQFATDKKVQDMNYAERRSSYKWVQEHFTIINNNQVYSYSDIILFMEKVMRQQPVDAIFVDPYNSLRLDMSNSNIGVHDYHYEAASQFLTFSKANNVAVWLNMHAFTEAQRRKGPDGLPVAPYAEDTEGGGKFVNRADCFLTLHRKVQSPDYNIRKLSELHVRKVREVETGGEPTPIDEPYKILMNLSHTGFISWLDKKPLFESIDLQVDKQKALPFSNFLSK
;
A
#
# COMPACT_ATOMS: atom_id res chain seq x y z
N GLY A 1 10.49 46.81 1.05
CA GLY A 1 10.14 45.65 1.84
C GLY A 1 8.81 45.10 1.38
N LEU A 2 8.76 43.89 0.90
CA LEU A 2 7.51 43.19 0.61
C LEU A 2 6.82 42.94 1.94
N GLU A 3 5.65 43.56 2.18
CA GLU A 3 4.76 43.11 3.26
C GLU A 3 4.23 41.73 2.85
N VAL A 4 4.65 40.73 3.58
CA VAL A 4 4.18 39.36 3.42
C VAL A 4 2.77 39.30 4.01
N ASP A 5 1.82 38.79 3.24
CA ASP A 5 0.46 38.49 3.71
C ASP A 5 0.55 37.47 4.85
N GLU A 6 0.30 37.94 6.08
CA GLU A 6 0.37 37.08 7.29
C GLU A 6 -0.66 35.94 7.28
N SER A 7 -1.74 36.03 6.48
CA SER A 7 -2.73 34.96 6.34
C SER A 7 -2.20 33.72 5.59
N GLY A 8 -1.06 33.87 4.93
CA GLY A 8 -0.39 32.81 4.19
C GLY A 8 0.79 32.16 4.90
N ILE A 9 1.17 32.66 6.07
CA ILE A 9 2.28 32.11 6.85
C ILE A 9 1.79 30.89 7.60
N ASN A 10 1.84 29.78 6.89
CA ASN A 10 1.77 28.46 7.51
C ASN A 10 3.19 27.88 7.44
N GLU A 11 3.78 27.54 8.57
CA GLU A 11 5.14 26.98 8.68
C GLU A 11 5.39 25.76 7.78
N SER A 12 4.33 25.14 7.31
CA SER A 12 4.38 24.01 6.36
C SER A 12 4.42 24.40 4.88
N ARG A 13 4.29 25.69 4.54
CA ARG A 13 4.44 26.20 3.16
C ARG A 13 5.81 26.83 3.00
N ALA A 14 6.78 26.04 2.59
CA ALA A 14 8.01 26.58 2.03
C ALA A 14 7.66 27.35 0.75
N CYS A 15 7.72 28.68 0.81
CA CYS A 15 7.79 29.49 -0.39
C CYS A 15 9.15 29.20 -1.05
N PHE A 16 9.14 28.46 -2.16
CA PHE A 16 10.31 28.38 -3.00
C PHE A 16 10.52 29.77 -3.62
N GLU A 17 11.67 30.36 -3.37
CA GLU A 17 12.13 31.52 -4.13
C GLU A 17 12.23 31.10 -5.61
N SER A 18 11.23 31.42 -6.40
CA SER A 18 11.34 31.28 -7.85
C SER A 18 11.97 32.59 -8.37
N TRP A 19 13.16 32.47 -8.93
CA TRP A 19 13.78 33.57 -9.64
C TRP A 19 13.16 33.62 -11.05
N ASP A 20 12.23 34.55 -11.26
CA ASP A 20 11.64 34.84 -12.56
C ASP A 20 12.15 36.20 -13.02
N PRO A 21 13.03 36.25 -14.04
CA PRO A 21 13.60 37.50 -14.53
C PRO A 21 12.56 38.39 -15.23
N ASP A 22 11.39 37.87 -15.57
CA ASP A 22 10.30 38.61 -16.25
C ASP A 22 9.18 39.04 -15.29
N ILE A 23 9.42 38.98 -13.99
CA ILE A 23 8.42 39.37 -12.99
C ILE A 23 8.09 40.88 -13.12
N ILE A 24 6.89 41.19 -13.48
CA ILE A 24 6.39 42.59 -13.52
C ILE A 24 5.87 42.94 -12.14
N ILE A 25 6.63 43.75 -11.40
CA ILE A 25 6.21 44.32 -10.13
C ILE A 25 5.31 45.51 -10.45
N LYS A 26 4.01 45.47 -10.10
CA LYS A 26 3.09 46.60 -10.19
C LYS A 26 3.26 47.48 -8.96
N ASP A 27 3.51 48.77 -9.17
CA ASP A 27 3.66 49.75 -8.10
C ASP A 27 2.36 50.02 -7.31
N GLU A 28 1.21 49.63 -7.86
CA GLU A 28 -0.08 49.73 -7.20
C GLU A 28 -0.78 48.37 -7.13
N TYR A 29 -1.02 47.88 -5.92
CA TYR A 29 -1.87 46.70 -5.66
C TYR A 29 -3.07 47.12 -4.81
N LYS A 30 -4.26 46.65 -5.17
CA LYS A 30 -5.42 46.73 -4.29
C LYS A 30 -5.29 45.69 -3.20
N LYS A 31 -5.19 46.13 -1.94
CA LYS A 31 -5.37 45.22 -0.80
C LYS A 31 -6.72 44.54 -0.96
N PHE A 32 -6.74 43.23 -1.10
CA PHE A 32 -7.96 42.49 -0.87
C PHE A 32 -8.32 42.70 0.60
N GLY A 33 -9.42 43.41 0.87
CA GLY A 33 -9.93 43.57 2.21
C GLY A 33 -10.17 42.20 2.82
N ALA A 34 -9.88 42.08 4.11
CA ALA A 34 -10.26 40.87 4.84
C ALA A 34 -11.74 40.59 4.54
N PHE A 35 -12.06 39.37 4.16
CA PHE A 35 -13.44 38.92 4.04
C PHE A 35 -14.10 39.12 5.38
N THR A 36 -14.91 40.15 5.55
CA THR A 36 -15.75 40.26 6.73
C THR A 36 -16.85 39.23 6.61
N THR A 37 -17.20 38.59 7.71
CA THR A 37 -18.28 37.60 7.81
C THR A 37 -19.61 38.10 7.19
N GLU A 38 -19.85 39.40 7.14
CA GLU A 38 -21.02 40.01 6.51
C GLU A 38 -21.08 39.84 4.97
N HIS A 39 -19.94 39.67 4.26
CA HIS A 39 -19.94 39.36 2.83
C HIS A 39 -20.08 37.87 2.54
N ALA A 40 -19.80 37.01 3.49
CA ALA A 40 -20.04 35.57 3.37
C ALA A 40 -21.54 35.23 3.52
N GLU A 41 -22.29 36.02 4.30
CA GLU A 41 -23.74 35.83 4.50
C GLU A 41 -24.60 36.30 3.32
N ALA A 42 -24.09 37.20 2.45
CA ALA A 42 -24.80 37.69 1.27
C ALA A 42 -24.74 36.76 0.05
N GLN A 43 -23.96 35.68 0.10
CA GLN A 43 -23.88 34.70 -0.97
C GLN A 43 -24.49 33.37 -0.54
N THR A 44 -25.79 33.28 -0.69
CA THR A 44 -26.64 32.10 -0.76
C THR A 44 -26.80 31.30 0.54
N PRO A 45 -28.02 31.04 0.96
CA PRO A 45 -28.26 29.95 1.87
C PRO A 45 -27.90 28.66 1.15
N VAL A 46 -26.70 28.13 1.37
CA VAL A 46 -26.39 26.75 1.09
C VAL A 46 -27.32 25.99 2.05
N ASN A 47 -28.38 25.42 1.50
CA ASN A 47 -29.21 24.51 2.25
C ASN A 47 -28.29 23.48 2.88
N ALA A 48 -28.35 23.30 4.18
CA ALA A 48 -27.45 22.48 4.99
C ALA A 48 -27.53 20.96 4.68
N SER A 49 -28.08 20.59 3.51
CA SER A 49 -28.33 19.21 3.09
C SER A 49 -27.26 18.64 2.14
N TYR A 50 -26.37 19.47 1.59
CA TYR A 50 -25.36 18.96 0.66
C TYR A 50 -24.09 18.52 1.39
N SER A 51 -23.65 17.28 1.13
CA SER A 51 -22.32 16.87 1.54
C SER A 51 -21.26 17.64 0.74
N TYR A 52 -20.09 17.87 1.32
CA TYR A 52 -18.94 18.47 0.62
C TYR A 52 -18.64 17.74 -0.70
N THR A 53 -18.86 16.43 -0.75
CA THR A 53 -18.68 15.59 -1.93
C THR A 53 -19.67 15.93 -3.04
N ASP A 54 -20.92 16.21 -2.71
CA ASP A 54 -21.96 16.56 -3.69
C ASP A 54 -21.69 17.93 -4.33
N TYR A 55 -21.25 18.89 -3.52
CA TYR A 55 -20.80 20.18 -4.00
C TYR A 55 -19.61 20.07 -4.97
N MET A 56 -18.65 19.20 -4.68
CA MET A 56 -17.52 18.93 -5.58
C MET A 56 -17.96 18.31 -6.91
N LYS A 57 -18.99 17.46 -6.93
CA LYS A 57 -19.55 16.86 -8.16
C LYS A 57 -20.25 17.90 -9.02
N LEU A 58 -21.02 18.79 -8.40
CA LEU A 58 -21.66 19.90 -9.10
C LEU A 58 -20.64 20.86 -9.71
N ASN A 59 -19.56 21.17 -8.96
CA ASN A 59 -18.45 21.95 -9.49
C ASN A 59 -17.71 21.26 -10.64
N LEU A 60 -17.58 19.93 -10.61
CA LEU A 60 -17.03 19.18 -11.72
C LEU A 60 -17.88 19.31 -12.97
N ALA A 61 -19.20 19.17 -12.86
CA ALA A 61 -20.14 19.36 -13.97
C ALA A 61 -20.04 20.78 -14.57
N ALA A 62 -19.97 21.80 -13.71
CA ALA A 62 -19.75 23.18 -14.13
C ALA A 62 -18.42 23.38 -14.86
N ARG A 63 -17.34 22.74 -14.36
CA ARG A 63 -16.01 22.78 -15.00
C ARG A 63 -16.00 22.08 -16.35
N MET A 64 -16.73 20.99 -16.52
CA MET A 64 -16.86 20.30 -17.82
C MET A 64 -17.40 21.27 -18.88
N ILE A 65 -18.45 22.03 -18.57
CA ILE A 65 -19.04 23.02 -19.49
C ILE A 65 -18.03 24.10 -19.79
N ARG A 66 -17.38 24.66 -18.78
CA ARG A 66 -16.38 25.74 -18.92
C ARG A 66 -15.23 25.34 -19.83
N ASN A 67 -14.76 24.10 -19.75
CA ASN A 67 -13.62 23.60 -20.50
C ASN A 67 -13.99 22.83 -21.78
N ALA A 68 -15.27 22.82 -22.18
CA ALA A 68 -15.70 22.15 -23.41
C ALA A 68 -15.02 22.78 -24.65
N LYS A 69 -14.59 21.94 -25.59
CA LYS A 69 -14.02 22.41 -26.86
C LYS A 69 -15.08 23.09 -27.72
N ASP A 70 -14.62 23.98 -28.61
CA ASP A 70 -15.50 24.56 -29.60
C ASP A 70 -16.15 23.48 -30.48
N GLY A 71 -17.47 23.55 -30.65
CA GLY A 71 -18.26 22.53 -31.32
C GLY A 71 -18.80 21.41 -30.42
N GLU A 72 -18.26 21.24 -29.18
CA GLU A 72 -18.72 20.21 -28.25
C GLU A 72 -19.56 20.76 -27.08
N LYS A 73 -19.81 22.06 -27.02
CA LYS A 73 -20.47 22.74 -25.90
C LYS A 73 -21.83 22.11 -25.54
N TRP A 74 -22.65 21.78 -26.53
CA TRP A 74 -23.99 21.21 -26.32
C TRP A 74 -23.97 19.76 -25.83
N VAL A 75 -23.09 18.97 -26.41
CA VAL A 75 -22.90 17.56 -26.00
C VAL A 75 -22.38 17.51 -24.56
N THR A 76 -21.45 18.40 -24.22
CA THR A 76 -20.88 18.50 -22.87
C THR A 76 -21.89 18.98 -21.86
N LEU A 77 -22.73 19.99 -22.22
CA LEU A 77 -23.83 20.48 -21.41
C LEU A 77 -24.82 19.33 -21.07
N ASN A 78 -25.24 18.59 -22.09
CA ASN A 78 -26.15 17.46 -21.89
C ASN A 78 -25.55 16.38 -21.00
N ARG A 79 -24.25 16.05 -21.15
CA ARG A 79 -23.55 15.10 -20.28
C ARG A 79 -23.44 15.59 -18.83
N ALA A 80 -23.12 16.87 -18.63
CA ALA A 80 -23.06 17.49 -17.32
C ALA A 80 -24.43 17.47 -16.62
N ALA A 81 -25.49 17.82 -17.34
CA ALA A 81 -26.86 17.78 -16.85
C ALA A 81 -27.32 16.35 -16.52
N MET A 82 -26.98 15.37 -17.37
CA MET A 82 -27.30 13.96 -17.13
C MET A 82 -26.57 13.39 -15.88
N LEU A 83 -25.31 13.75 -15.67
CA LEU A 83 -24.58 13.41 -14.47
C LEU A 83 -25.30 13.95 -13.22
N CYS A 84 -25.64 15.23 -13.21
CA CYS A 84 -26.34 15.84 -12.09
C CYS A 84 -27.74 15.25 -11.89
N GLY A 85 -28.46 14.87 -12.95
CA GLY A 85 -29.76 14.21 -12.88
C GLY A 85 -29.72 12.91 -12.08
N GLY A 86 -28.63 12.12 -12.23
CA GLY A 86 -28.41 10.92 -11.44
C GLY A 86 -28.23 11.19 -9.92
N TYR A 87 -27.60 12.32 -9.57
CA TYR A 87 -27.48 12.75 -8.17
C TYR A 87 -28.78 13.35 -7.62
N ILE A 88 -29.58 14.04 -8.46
CA ILE A 88 -30.89 14.56 -8.09
C ILE A 88 -31.82 13.39 -7.72
N SER A 89 -31.89 12.34 -8.55
CA SER A 89 -32.74 11.20 -8.27
C SER A 89 -32.29 10.37 -7.06
N ALA A 90 -31.03 10.48 -6.68
CA ALA A 90 -30.47 9.92 -5.45
C ALA A 90 -30.73 10.81 -4.20
N GLY A 91 -31.45 11.94 -4.35
CA GLY A 91 -31.75 12.88 -3.26
C GLY A 91 -30.53 13.69 -2.77
N ARG A 92 -29.49 13.80 -3.60
CA ARG A 92 -28.20 14.41 -3.24
C ARG A 92 -27.94 15.79 -3.84
N MET A 93 -28.76 16.23 -4.77
CA MET A 93 -28.72 17.57 -5.39
C MET A 93 -30.12 18.08 -5.61
N GLU A 94 -30.32 19.39 -5.50
CA GLU A 94 -31.56 20.04 -5.85
C GLU A 94 -31.55 20.46 -7.32
N GLU A 95 -32.63 20.14 -8.00
CA GLU A 95 -32.76 20.37 -9.44
C GLU A 95 -32.65 21.82 -9.82
N GLU A 96 -33.27 22.71 -9.05
CA GLU A 96 -33.27 24.14 -9.28
C GLU A 96 -31.85 24.74 -9.18
N GLU A 97 -31.08 24.29 -8.21
CA GLU A 97 -29.70 24.73 -8.03
C GLU A 97 -28.79 24.23 -9.16
N VAL A 98 -28.91 22.92 -9.51
CA VAL A 98 -28.20 22.33 -10.63
C VAL A 98 -28.49 23.10 -11.92
N PHE A 99 -29.77 23.33 -12.20
CA PHE A 99 -30.18 24.08 -13.40
C PHE A 99 -29.53 25.46 -13.45
N ARG A 100 -29.62 26.22 -12.35
CA ARG A 100 -29.06 27.56 -12.21
C ARG A 100 -27.55 27.60 -12.46
N ILE A 101 -26.81 26.64 -11.90
CA ILE A 101 -25.35 26.59 -12.04
C ILE A 101 -24.95 26.21 -13.46
N LEU A 102 -25.55 25.16 -14.04
CA LEU A 102 -25.22 24.73 -15.39
C LEU A 102 -25.59 25.77 -16.43
N PHE A 103 -26.75 26.45 -16.27
CA PHE A 103 -27.18 27.51 -17.17
C PHE A 103 -26.22 28.71 -17.12
N ARG A 104 -25.84 29.15 -15.93
CA ARG A 104 -24.86 30.23 -15.74
C ARG A 104 -23.48 29.91 -16.37
N GLU A 105 -23.06 28.68 -16.38
CA GLU A 105 -21.75 28.28 -16.97
C GLU A 105 -21.83 28.21 -18.51
N ILE A 106 -22.93 27.75 -19.08
CA ILE A 106 -23.09 27.72 -20.55
C ILE A 106 -23.33 29.11 -21.12
N GLU A 107 -24.05 29.98 -20.43
CA GLU A 107 -24.30 31.37 -20.81
C GLU A 107 -22.99 32.16 -21.03
N LYS A 108 -21.98 31.88 -20.22
CA LYS A 108 -20.62 32.46 -20.36
C LYS A 108 -19.90 32.07 -21.65
N ARG A 109 -20.39 31.09 -22.38
CA ARG A 109 -19.77 30.49 -23.56
C ARG A 109 -20.32 31.04 -24.90
N GLU A 110 -20.94 32.23 -24.93
CA GLU A 110 -21.52 32.83 -26.13
C GLU A 110 -22.42 31.85 -26.89
N ILE A 111 -23.61 31.61 -26.36
CA ILE A 111 -24.59 30.70 -26.93
C ILE A 111 -25.55 31.41 -27.87
N ASP A 112 -25.98 30.69 -28.91
CA ASP A 112 -26.88 31.25 -29.95
C ASP A 112 -28.34 31.29 -29.49
N SER A 113 -28.71 30.51 -28.44
CA SER A 113 -30.08 30.41 -27.95
C SER A 113 -30.14 29.94 -26.50
N ASP A 114 -30.69 30.78 -25.64
CA ASP A 114 -30.97 30.47 -24.23
C ASP A 114 -32.00 29.34 -24.09
N ASP A 115 -33.02 29.35 -24.97
CA ASP A 115 -34.07 28.33 -24.93
C ASP A 115 -33.51 26.95 -25.26
N HIS A 116 -32.57 26.86 -26.20
CA HIS A 116 -31.88 25.62 -26.50
C HIS A 116 -31.04 25.13 -25.33
N ALA A 117 -30.34 26.02 -24.63
CA ALA A 117 -29.57 25.70 -23.44
C ALA A 117 -30.47 25.15 -22.32
N LYS A 118 -31.58 25.83 -22.03
CA LYS A 118 -32.55 25.39 -21.02
C LYS A 118 -33.13 24.03 -21.34
N GLN A 119 -33.56 23.81 -22.58
CA GLN A 119 -34.08 22.50 -23.02
C GLN A 119 -33.04 21.39 -22.91
N THR A 120 -31.78 21.69 -23.27
CA THR A 120 -30.68 20.71 -23.17
C THR A 120 -30.41 20.31 -21.71
N ILE A 121 -30.44 21.29 -20.78
CA ILE A 121 -30.25 20.99 -19.35
C ILE A 121 -31.41 20.16 -18.82
N ILE A 122 -32.64 20.55 -19.07
CA ILE A 122 -33.85 19.82 -18.61
C ILE A 122 -33.85 18.40 -19.17
N ALA A 123 -33.63 18.23 -20.47
CA ALA A 123 -33.59 16.91 -21.09
C ALA A 123 -32.43 16.03 -20.54
N GLY A 124 -31.29 16.63 -20.24
CA GLY A 124 -30.16 15.96 -19.63
C GLY A 124 -30.48 15.49 -18.19
N ILE A 125 -31.06 16.39 -17.37
CA ILE A 125 -31.46 16.07 -16.01
C ILE A 125 -32.49 14.93 -16.00
N GLU A 126 -33.51 14.98 -16.83
CA GLU A 126 -34.53 13.92 -16.90
C GLU A 126 -33.96 12.56 -17.32
N LYS A 127 -33.03 12.55 -18.30
CA LYS A 127 -32.30 11.31 -18.66
C LYS A 127 -31.45 10.80 -17.48
N GLY A 128 -30.80 11.70 -16.76
CA GLY A 128 -30.00 11.35 -15.60
C GLY A 128 -30.83 10.79 -14.45
N LYS A 129 -32.00 11.36 -14.17
CA LYS A 129 -32.95 10.87 -13.16
C LYS A 129 -33.41 9.43 -13.42
N ALA A 130 -33.49 9.01 -14.68
CA ALA A 130 -33.82 7.65 -15.05
C ALA A 130 -32.69 6.64 -14.74
N LEU A 131 -31.47 7.14 -14.46
CA LEU A 131 -30.28 6.38 -14.14
C LEU A 131 -29.70 6.85 -12.80
N PRO A 132 -30.36 6.56 -11.66
CA PRO A 132 -29.90 7.02 -10.35
C PRO A 132 -28.51 6.49 -10.09
N ILE A 133 -27.59 7.37 -9.67
CA ILE A 133 -26.25 7.01 -9.30
C ILE A 133 -26.33 6.21 -7.99
N LYS A 134 -26.15 4.93 -8.11
CA LYS A 134 -25.89 4.03 -6.99
C LYS A 134 -24.41 4.14 -6.59
N GLU A 135 -23.96 5.27 -6.10
CA GLU A 135 -22.78 5.25 -5.27
C GLU A 135 -23.15 4.39 -4.05
N VAL A 136 -22.42 3.31 -3.86
CA VAL A 136 -22.38 2.65 -2.57
C VAL A 136 -21.83 3.73 -1.64
N ILE A 137 -22.75 4.46 -0.99
CA ILE A 137 -22.37 5.28 0.14
C ILE A 137 -21.69 4.27 1.05
N ASN A 138 -20.41 4.46 1.30
CA ASN A 138 -19.76 3.81 2.44
C ASN A 138 -20.47 4.37 3.68
N SER A 139 -21.69 3.90 3.90
CA SER A 139 -22.49 4.20 5.06
C SER A 139 -21.73 3.88 6.35
N GLU A 140 -20.78 2.93 6.26
CA GLU A 140 -19.84 2.63 7.32
C GLU A 140 -18.81 3.76 7.53
N LYS A 141 -18.28 4.40 6.47
CA LYS A 141 -17.33 5.52 6.62
C LYS A 141 -18.01 6.81 7.08
N SER A 142 -19.25 7.08 6.67
CA SER A 142 -20.00 8.24 7.17
C SER A 142 -20.52 7.99 8.57
N ALA A 143 -21.00 6.79 8.89
CA ALA A 143 -21.37 6.40 10.24
C ALA A 143 -20.17 6.37 11.20
N GLN A 144 -18.99 5.90 10.76
CA GLN A 144 -17.75 6.02 11.53
C GLN A 144 -17.34 7.47 11.74
N ARG A 145 -17.54 8.34 10.76
CA ARG A 145 -17.23 9.76 10.88
C ARG A 145 -18.20 10.50 11.79
N GLU A 146 -19.49 10.15 11.74
CA GLU A 146 -20.50 10.65 12.69
C GLU A 146 -20.27 10.12 14.11
N LEU A 147 -19.82 8.87 14.27
CA LEU A 147 -19.41 8.32 15.57
C LEU A 147 -18.16 9.02 16.14
N LEU A 148 -17.23 9.44 15.28
CA LEU A 148 -16.04 10.20 15.70
C LEU A 148 -16.34 11.65 16.09
N ILE A 149 -17.51 12.19 15.69
CA ILE A 149 -17.91 13.58 15.95
C ILE A 149 -18.95 13.66 17.09
N ASN A 150 -19.51 12.53 17.53
CA ASN A 150 -20.48 12.50 18.62
C ASN A 150 -19.82 12.89 19.95
N ASP A 151 -20.37 13.93 20.55
CA ASP A 151 -19.93 14.53 21.80
C ASP A 151 -19.73 13.48 22.90
N GLY A 152 -18.49 13.40 23.38
CA GLY A 152 -18.11 12.66 24.58
C GLY A 152 -17.16 11.47 24.36
N ASP A 153 -17.00 10.96 23.14
CA ASP A 153 -16.00 9.92 22.87
C ASP A 153 -14.65 10.54 22.51
N MET A 154 -13.74 10.58 23.48
CA MET A 154 -12.36 11.07 23.32
C MET A 154 -11.38 9.94 23.05
N SER A 155 -11.86 8.77 22.61
CA SER A 155 -11.02 7.58 22.31
C SER A 155 -9.98 7.81 21.20
N PHE A 156 -10.10 8.90 20.43
CA PHE A 156 -9.10 9.32 19.45
C PHE A 156 -7.89 10.03 20.06
N ILE A 157 -7.93 10.40 21.35
CA ILE A 157 -6.80 10.95 22.09
C ILE A 157 -6.04 9.78 22.72
N SER A 158 -4.71 9.77 22.58
CA SER A 158 -3.88 8.76 23.24
C SER A 158 -4.03 8.86 24.77
N SER A 159 -3.88 7.72 25.43
CA SER A 159 -3.92 7.66 26.88
C SER A 159 -2.57 8.05 27.46
N ASP A 160 -2.48 9.18 28.16
CA ASP A 160 -1.25 9.63 28.82
C ASP A 160 -0.68 8.57 29.77
N ASP A 161 -1.55 7.79 30.44
CA ASP A 161 -1.14 6.71 31.34
C ASP A 161 -0.54 5.52 30.59
N GLU A 162 -1.03 5.21 29.40
CA GLU A 162 -0.51 4.15 28.55
C GLU A 162 0.81 4.56 27.92
N ASP A 163 0.88 5.79 27.43
CA ASP A 163 2.09 6.35 26.84
C ASP A 163 3.21 6.47 27.89
N PHE A 164 2.88 6.92 29.11
CA PHE A 164 3.86 7.00 30.19
C PHE A 164 4.34 5.61 30.63
N ARG A 165 3.45 4.61 30.71
CA ARG A 165 3.86 3.22 31.01
C ARG A 165 4.81 2.70 29.95
N TRP A 166 4.54 2.96 28.67
CA TRP A 166 5.43 2.56 27.59
C TRP A 166 6.82 3.22 27.74
N ILE A 167 6.87 4.54 28.02
CA ILE A 167 8.12 5.28 28.24
C ILE A 167 8.89 4.73 29.45
N ASP A 168 8.19 4.43 30.53
CA ASP A 168 8.81 3.88 31.75
C ASP A 168 9.36 2.47 31.49
N ASP A 169 8.60 1.62 30.83
CA ASP A 169 9.04 0.29 30.44
C ASP A 169 10.23 0.33 29.47
N TYR A 170 10.26 1.29 28.54
CA TYR A 170 11.41 1.54 27.69
C TYR A 170 12.64 1.94 28.50
N SER A 171 12.49 2.89 29.43
CA SER A 171 13.57 3.37 30.28
C SER A 171 14.16 2.25 31.17
N GLN A 172 13.35 1.27 31.53
CA GLN A 172 13.74 0.11 32.33
C GLN A 172 14.24 -1.09 31.47
N GLY A 173 14.34 -0.92 30.14
CA GLY A 173 14.75 -1.99 29.22
C GLY A 173 13.74 -3.14 29.14
N LYS A 174 12.48 -2.93 29.52
CA LYS A 174 11.42 -3.94 29.48
C LYS A 174 10.73 -4.00 28.13
N ILE A 175 10.84 -2.96 27.30
CA ILE A 175 10.28 -2.98 25.96
C ILE A 175 11.04 -3.99 25.13
N ALA A 176 10.31 -4.91 24.57
CA ALA A 176 10.86 -5.95 23.73
C ALA A 176 11.51 -5.33 22.50
N ILE A 177 12.83 -5.40 22.43
CA ILE A 177 13.54 -5.32 21.15
C ILE A 177 12.89 -6.34 20.22
N GLY A 178 12.73 -6.00 18.93
CA GLY A 178 12.15 -6.92 17.94
C GLY A 178 12.80 -8.31 18.00
N LEU A 179 12.05 -9.33 17.64
CA LEU A 179 12.46 -10.73 17.73
C LEU A 179 13.68 -10.99 16.85
N ASP A 180 14.65 -11.74 17.36
CA ASP A 180 15.91 -12.01 16.68
C ASP A 180 15.76 -12.93 15.46
N THR A 181 16.65 -12.77 14.49
CA THR A 181 16.73 -13.65 13.32
C THR A 181 17.56 -14.92 13.62
N GLY A 182 18.36 -14.89 14.66
CA GLY A 182 19.35 -15.91 15.00
C GLY A 182 20.73 -15.65 14.39
N ASP A 183 20.86 -14.66 13.55
CA ASP A 183 22.13 -14.14 13.07
C ASP A 183 22.40 -12.78 13.71
N THR A 184 23.39 -12.71 14.58
CA THR A 184 23.69 -11.51 15.39
C THR A 184 24.09 -10.29 14.55
N LYS A 185 24.58 -10.51 13.32
CA LYS A 185 24.92 -9.41 12.42
C LYS A 185 23.71 -8.89 11.67
N LEU A 186 22.83 -9.79 11.22
CA LEU A 186 21.55 -9.40 10.63
C LEU A 186 20.69 -8.68 11.65
N ASP A 187 20.71 -9.12 12.91
CA ASP A 187 19.95 -8.53 14.02
C ASP A 187 20.33 -7.08 14.32
N GLN A 188 21.49 -6.60 13.87
CA GLN A 188 21.88 -5.19 13.95
C GLN A 188 21.05 -4.32 13.00
N PHE A 189 20.62 -4.87 11.88
CA PHE A 189 19.93 -4.14 10.82
C PHE A 189 18.46 -4.50 10.74
N PHE A 190 18.09 -5.75 10.99
CA PHE A 190 16.73 -6.24 10.83
C PHE A 190 16.36 -7.22 11.93
N ARG A 191 15.18 -7.00 12.53
CA ARG A 191 14.52 -7.91 13.48
C ARG A 191 13.07 -8.12 13.09
N TYR A 192 12.51 -9.26 13.48
CA TYR A 192 11.08 -9.52 13.25
C TYR A 192 10.24 -8.66 14.19
N LYS A 193 9.40 -7.82 13.62
CA LYS A 193 8.42 -6.99 14.33
C LYS A 193 7.07 -7.06 13.65
N LYS A 194 6.00 -6.86 14.40
CA LYS A 194 4.64 -6.76 13.85
C LYS A 194 4.44 -5.35 13.27
N GLU A 195 5.01 -5.13 12.10
CA GLU A 195 5.09 -3.84 11.44
C GLU A 195 4.90 -3.97 9.93
N PHE A 196 4.76 -2.84 9.25
CA PHE A 196 4.62 -2.81 7.80
C PHE A 196 5.99 -2.78 7.12
N VAL A 197 6.34 -3.89 6.48
CA VAL A 197 7.63 -4.13 5.82
C VAL A 197 7.47 -4.19 4.31
N ILE A 198 8.34 -3.50 3.59
CA ILE A 198 8.44 -3.56 2.14
C ILE A 198 9.77 -4.18 1.74
N ILE A 199 9.73 -5.09 0.78
CA ILE A 199 10.90 -5.71 0.18
C ILE A 199 10.89 -5.37 -1.31
N ASN A 200 11.79 -4.51 -1.77
CA ASN A 200 11.92 -4.19 -3.19
C ASN A 200 13.17 -4.80 -3.82
N GLY A 201 13.26 -4.72 -5.12
CA GLY A 201 14.43 -5.15 -5.90
C GLY A 201 14.08 -5.38 -7.36
N HIS A 202 15.10 -5.48 -8.19
CA HIS A 202 14.92 -5.80 -9.60
C HIS A 202 14.29 -7.18 -9.81
N SER A 203 13.80 -7.46 -11.02
CA SER A 203 13.30 -8.77 -11.37
C SER A 203 14.41 -9.82 -11.28
N ASN A 204 14.07 -11.06 -10.90
CA ASN A 204 14.96 -12.22 -10.83
C ASN A 204 16.12 -12.15 -9.82
N VAL A 205 16.15 -11.16 -8.93
CA VAL A 205 17.19 -11.09 -7.88
C VAL A 205 16.96 -12.08 -6.74
N GLY A 206 15.78 -12.70 -6.66
CA GLY A 206 15.44 -13.71 -5.65
C GLY A 206 14.64 -13.17 -4.47
N LYS A 207 13.87 -12.08 -4.64
CA LYS A 207 13.04 -11.47 -3.59
C LYS A 207 12.15 -12.48 -2.88
N THR A 208 11.29 -13.17 -3.64
CA THR A 208 10.38 -14.21 -3.11
C THR A 208 11.13 -15.27 -2.33
N THR A 209 12.24 -15.77 -2.89
CA THR A 209 13.05 -16.82 -2.26
C THR A 209 13.61 -16.36 -0.91
N THR A 210 14.20 -15.15 -0.88
CA THR A 210 14.76 -14.58 0.36
C THR A 210 13.67 -14.28 1.38
N ALA A 211 12.55 -13.71 0.94
CA ALA A 211 11.41 -13.44 1.83
C ALA A 211 10.87 -14.74 2.44
N LEU A 212 10.61 -15.77 1.64
CA LEU A 212 10.12 -17.07 2.13
C LEU A 212 11.12 -17.74 3.08
N TYR A 213 12.42 -17.56 2.89
CA TYR A 213 13.44 -18.06 3.80
C TYR A 213 13.42 -17.37 5.16
N LEU A 214 13.34 -16.03 5.17
CA LEU A 214 13.15 -15.24 6.40
C LEU A 214 11.82 -15.60 7.10
N ILE A 215 10.75 -15.77 6.33
CA ILE A 215 9.43 -16.18 6.81
C ILE A 215 9.51 -17.56 7.48
N ALA A 216 10.12 -18.55 6.82
CA ALA A 216 10.31 -19.89 7.40
C ALA A 216 11.14 -19.84 8.69
N ASN A 217 12.13 -18.94 8.74
CA ASN A 217 12.93 -18.74 9.95
C ASN A 217 12.12 -18.14 11.11
N SER A 218 11.25 -17.15 10.85
CA SER A 218 10.40 -16.59 11.91
C SER A 218 9.45 -17.64 12.51
N VAL A 219 8.94 -18.54 11.68
CA VAL A 219 8.14 -19.68 12.16
C VAL A 219 8.97 -20.61 13.02
N ARG A 220 10.17 -20.95 12.59
CA ARG A 220 11.05 -21.85 13.31
C ARG A 220 11.43 -21.31 14.70
N ARG A 221 11.82 -20.04 14.76
CA ARG A 221 12.29 -19.41 16.00
C ARG A 221 11.16 -18.95 16.91
N HIS A 222 10.12 -18.33 16.33
CA HIS A 222 9.09 -17.60 17.07
C HIS A 222 7.69 -18.18 16.91
N LYS A 223 7.56 -19.29 16.15
CA LYS A 223 6.27 -19.98 15.91
C LYS A 223 5.20 -19.09 15.26
N TRP A 224 5.62 -18.08 14.52
CA TRP A 224 4.71 -17.19 13.82
C TRP A 224 3.81 -17.96 12.86
N LYS A 225 2.57 -17.48 12.73
CA LYS A 225 1.59 -17.98 11.78
C LYS A 225 1.42 -16.98 10.66
N TRP A 226 1.64 -17.44 9.44
CA TRP A 226 1.63 -16.60 8.26
C TRP A 226 0.44 -16.87 7.37
N VAL A 227 -0.12 -15.77 6.79
CA VAL A 227 -0.98 -15.85 5.62
C VAL A 227 -0.18 -15.36 4.42
N ILE A 228 -0.16 -16.14 3.34
CA ILE A 228 0.65 -15.86 2.15
C ILE A 228 -0.28 -15.78 0.93
N TYR A 229 -0.16 -14.71 0.17
CA TYR A 229 -0.67 -14.58 -1.19
C TYR A 229 0.50 -14.37 -2.15
N SER A 230 0.69 -15.28 -3.08
CA SER A 230 1.65 -15.13 -4.18
C SER A 230 0.93 -15.33 -5.50
N SER A 231 0.85 -14.27 -6.31
CA SER A 231 0.16 -14.30 -7.59
C SER A 231 0.99 -14.94 -8.70
N GLU A 232 2.33 -14.83 -8.61
CA GLU A 232 3.25 -15.31 -9.65
C GLU A 232 3.63 -16.78 -9.46
N ASN A 233 3.54 -17.30 -8.24
CA ASN A 233 3.99 -18.64 -7.91
C ASN A 233 2.81 -19.58 -7.66
N ARG A 234 2.89 -20.80 -8.18
CA ARG A 234 1.92 -21.85 -7.82
C ARG A 234 1.95 -22.07 -6.30
N THR A 235 0.80 -22.20 -5.68
CA THR A 235 0.68 -22.45 -4.24
C THR A 235 1.48 -23.67 -3.78
N ALA A 236 1.54 -24.73 -4.62
CA ALA A 236 2.37 -25.91 -4.36
C ALA A 236 3.88 -25.60 -4.38
N SER A 237 4.34 -24.68 -5.25
CA SER A 237 5.75 -24.26 -5.29
C SER A 237 6.13 -23.49 -4.03
N VAL A 238 5.25 -22.59 -3.56
CA VAL A 238 5.45 -21.86 -2.29
C VAL A 238 5.59 -22.85 -1.13
N LYS A 239 4.67 -23.81 -1.02
CA LYS A 239 4.73 -24.86 0.02
C LYS A 239 6.01 -25.68 -0.08
N MET A 240 6.43 -26.05 -1.28
CA MET A 240 7.66 -26.81 -1.52
C MET A 240 8.90 -26.03 -1.04
N HIS A 241 9.01 -24.74 -1.34
CA HIS A 241 10.10 -23.91 -0.85
C HIS A 241 10.13 -23.84 0.68
N LEU A 242 8.96 -23.62 1.31
CA LEU A 242 8.85 -23.60 2.77
C LEU A 242 9.30 -24.94 3.41
N MET A 243 8.90 -26.09 2.82
CA MET A 243 9.38 -27.41 3.27
C MET A 243 10.89 -27.53 3.17
N GLN A 244 11.48 -27.11 2.05
CA GLN A 244 12.93 -27.18 1.82
C GLN A 244 13.70 -26.26 2.77
N PHE A 245 13.22 -25.04 2.99
CA PHE A 245 13.84 -24.10 3.93
C PHE A 245 13.74 -24.56 5.39
N ALA A 246 12.66 -25.23 5.76
CA ALA A 246 12.52 -25.78 7.10
C ALA A 246 13.50 -26.93 7.39
N THR A 247 13.77 -27.76 6.41
CA THR A 247 14.52 -29.03 6.59
C THR A 247 15.93 -28.98 6.04
N ASP A 248 16.32 -27.92 5.33
CA ASP A 248 17.57 -27.84 4.54
C ASP A 248 17.78 -29.05 3.60
N LYS A 249 16.68 -29.61 3.10
CA LYS A 249 16.66 -30.72 2.16
C LYS A 249 15.85 -30.44 0.93
N LYS A 250 16.30 -30.84 -0.25
CA LYS A 250 15.46 -30.86 -1.45
C LYS A 250 14.31 -31.86 -1.28
N VAL A 251 13.13 -31.51 -1.77
CA VAL A 251 11.94 -32.40 -1.71
C VAL A 251 12.22 -33.74 -2.39
N GLN A 252 13.03 -33.74 -3.46
CA GLN A 252 13.45 -34.95 -4.16
C GLN A 252 14.28 -35.90 -3.27
N ASP A 253 15.06 -35.37 -2.34
CA ASP A 253 15.95 -36.11 -1.46
C ASP A 253 15.26 -36.55 -0.15
N MET A 254 14.00 -36.08 0.06
CA MET A 254 13.18 -36.46 1.20
C MET A 254 12.51 -37.83 0.96
N ASN A 255 12.53 -38.73 1.93
CA ASN A 255 11.67 -39.89 1.92
C ASN A 255 10.18 -39.48 2.16
N TYR A 256 9.27 -40.46 2.04
CA TYR A 256 7.82 -40.14 2.17
C TYR A 256 7.44 -39.58 3.54
N ALA A 257 8.01 -40.12 4.61
CA ALA A 257 7.71 -39.68 5.97
C ALA A 257 8.24 -38.26 6.22
N GLU A 258 9.43 -37.94 5.76
CA GLU A 258 10.00 -36.60 5.82
C GLU A 258 9.12 -35.58 5.03
N ARG A 259 8.68 -35.93 3.82
CA ARG A 259 7.76 -35.09 3.04
C ARG A 259 6.43 -34.86 3.77
N ARG A 260 5.87 -35.90 4.38
CA ARG A 260 4.61 -35.76 5.14
C ARG A 260 4.78 -34.89 6.38
N SER A 261 5.84 -35.05 7.13
CA SER A 261 6.11 -34.25 8.33
C SER A 261 6.40 -32.80 8.01
N SER A 262 7.21 -32.52 6.98
CA SER A 262 7.49 -31.16 6.56
C SER A 262 6.24 -30.47 5.94
N TYR A 263 5.41 -31.21 5.21
CA TYR A 263 4.15 -30.68 4.69
C TYR A 263 3.15 -30.37 5.82
N LYS A 264 3.07 -31.23 6.84
CA LYS A 264 2.26 -31.00 8.04
C LYS A 264 2.69 -29.72 8.76
N TRP A 265 4.00 -29.53 8.93
CA TRP A 265 4.54 -28.30 9.50
C TRP A 265 4.12 -27.05 8.69
N VAL A 266 4.14 -27.13 7.35
CA VAL A 266 3.65 -26.04 6.49
C VAL A 266 2.15 -25.79 6.74
N GLN A 267 1.33 -26.85 6.85
CA GLN A 267 -0.12 -26.70 7.10
C GLN A 267 -0.43 -26.08 8.47
N GLU A 268 0.40 -26.33 9.48
CA GLU A 268 0.21 -25.82 10.83
C GLU A 268 0.56 -24.33 10.98
N HIS A 269 1.45 -23.82 10.12
CA HIS A 269 1.98 -22.47 10.28
C HIS A 269 1.64 -21.51 9.14
N PHE A 270 1.18 -22.01 8.00
CA PHE A 270 0.94 -21.22 6.81
C PHE A 270 -0.45 -21.43 6.23
N THR A 271 -1.18 -20.35 6.09
CA THR A 271 -2.39 -20.30 5.27
C THR A 271 -2.06 -19.65 3.94
N ILE A 272 -2.19 -20.40 2.84
CA ILE A 272 -1.88 -19.87 1.51
C ILE A 272 -3.17 -19.59 0.76
N ILE A 273 -3.37 -18.34 0.38
CA ILE A 273 -4.53 -17.90 -0.39
C ILE A 273 -4.42 -18.46 -1.82
N ASN A 274 -5.53 -18.99 -2.31
CA ASN A 274 -5.61 -19.46 -3.69
C ASN A 274 -5.43 -18.29 -4.67
N ASN A 275 -4.62 -18.49 -5.70
CA ASN A 275 -4.28 -17.49 -6.71
C ASN A 275 -4.88 -17.80 -8.10
N ASN A 276 -6.02 -18.48 -8.14
CA ASN A 276 -6.72 -18.78 -9.40
C ASN A 276 -7.32 -17.52 -10.06
N GLN A 277 -7.35 -16.42 -9.36
CA GLN A 277 -7.77 -15.10 -9.86
C GLN A 277 -6.90 -13.99 -9.25
N VAL A 278 -6.93 -12.83 -9.90
CA VAL A 278 -6.19 -11.65 -9.44
C VAL A 278 -7.07 -10.85 -8.48
N TYR A 279 -6.54 -10.56 -7.31
CA TYR A 279 -7.21 -9.83 -6.24
C TYR A 279 -6.72 -8.38 -6.16
N SER A 280 -7.55 -7.49 -5.63
CA SER A 280 -7.16 -6.13 -5.23
C SER A 280 -6.54 -6.14 -3.83
N TYR A 281 -5.93 -5.03 -3.40
CA TYR A 281 -5.42 -4.93 -2.02
C TYR A 281 -6.55 -5.03 -0.99
N SER A 282 -7.73 -4.49 -1.30
CA SER A 282 -8.90 -4.57 -0.42
C SER A 282 -9.44 -5.99 -0.29
N ASP A 283 -9.43 -6.79 -1.36
CA ASP A 283 -9.77 -8.21 -1.30
C ASP A 283 -8.80 -8.96 -0.38
N ILE A 284 -7.49 -8.67 -0.50
CA ILE A 284 -6.46 -9.27 0.36
C ILE A 284 -6.72 -8.94 1.82
N ILE A 285 -6.95 -7.68 2.18
CA ILE A 285 -7.27 -7.27 3.55
C ILE A 285 -8.51 -8.01 4.06
N LEU A 286 -9.58 -8.08 3.27
CA LEU A 286 -10.81 -8.81 3.63
C LEU A 286 -10.54 -10.30 3.88
N PHE A 287 -9.69 -10.95 3.08
CA PHE A 287 -9.32 -12.36 3.32
C PHE A 287 -8.55 -12.52 4.62
N MET A 288 -7.62 -11.60 4.91
CA MET A 288 -6.89 -11.58 6.17
C MET A 288 -7.83 -11.50 7.38
N GLU A 289 -8.78 -10.56 7.36
CA GLU A 289 -9.79 -10.45 8.43
C GLU A 289 -10.58 -11.76 8.60
N LYS A 290 -10.98 -12.40 7.50
CA LYS A 290 -11.69 -13.68 7.55
C LYS A 290 -10.85 -14.79 8.16
N VAL A 291 -9.57 -14.87 7.80
CA VAL A 291 -8.66 -15.88 8.37
C VAL A 291 -8.41 -15.62 9.86
N MET A 292 -8.20 -14.35 10.25
CA MET A 292 -7.95 -13.96 11.64
C MET A 292 -9.15 -14.24 12.56
N ARG A 293 -10.37 -14.20 12.04
CA ARG A 293 -11.57 -14.62 12.81
C ARG A 293 -11.61 -16.12 13.11
N GLN A 294 -10.87 -16.93 12.34
CA GLN A 294 -10.88 -18.39 12.46
C GLN A 294 -9.66 -18.94 13.17
N GLN A 295 -8.54 -18.25 13.08
CA GLN A 295 -7.26 -18.71 13.67
C GLN A 295 -6.32 -17.53 13.95
N PRO A 296 -5.39 -17.70 14.91
CA PRO A 296 -4.34 -16.69 15.15
C PRO A 296 -3.49 -16.47 13.90
N VAL A 297 -3.15 -15.23 13.62
CA VAL A 297 -2.25 -14.80 12.54
C VAL A 297 -1.26 -13.80 13.12
N ASP A 298 0.04 -14.01 12.89
CA ASP A 298 1.09 -13.08 13.31
C ASP A 298 1.55 -12.20 12.17
N ALA A 299 1.45 -12.71 10.94
CA ALA A 299 2.01 -12.01 9.80
C ALA A 299 1.36 -12.39 8.46
N ILE A 300 1.51 -11.49 7.51
CA ILE A 300 0.93 -11.56 6.16
C ILE A 300 2.02 -11.25 5.15
N PHE A 301 2.06 -12.01 4.06
CA PHE A 301 2.98 -11.78 2.94
C PHE A 301 2.24 -11.72 1.62
N VAL A 302 2.47 -10.64 0.86
CA VAL A 302 1.92 -10.42 -0.49
C VAL A 302 3.07 -10.37 -1.51
N ASP A 303 3.01 -11.19 -2.54
CA ASP A 303 4.11 -11.41 -3.48
C ASP A 303 3.65 -11.56 -4.95
N PRO A 304 3.90 -10.54 -5.79
CA PRO A 304 4.21 -9.17 -5.43
C PRO A 304 2.95 -8.28 -5.35
N TYR A 305 3.08 -7.12 -4.72
CA TYR A 305 2.03 -6.08 -4.72
C TYR A 305 1.69 -5.61 -6.15
N ASN A 306 2.71 -5.48 -7.00
CA ASN A 306 2.57 -4.99 -8.38
C ASN A 306 1.63 -5.83 -9.26
N SER A 307 1.34 -7.06 -8.88
CA SER A 307 0.42 -7.94 -9.61
C SER A 307 -1.02 -7.90 -9.09
N LEU A 308 -1.29 -7.11 -8.05
CA LEU A 308 -2.65 -6.93 -7.56
C LEU A 308 -3.47 -6.15 -8.57
N ARG A 309 -4.77 -6.47 -8.63
CA ARG A 309 -5.71 -5.74 -9.48
C ARG A 309 -5.88 -4.30 -8.95
N LEU A 310 -5.73 -3.34 -9.85
CA LEU A 310 -6.10 -1.96 -9.58
C LEU A 310 -7.63 -1.85 -9.62
N ASP A 311 -8.26 -1.74 -8.48
CA ASP A 311 -9.71 -1.51 -8.39
C ASP A 311 -9.98 0.00 -8.37
N MET A 312 -10.10 0.57 -9.56
CA MET A 312 -10.39 1.98 -9.77
C MET A 312 -11.86 2.23 -10.12
N SER A 313 -12.70 1.19 -10.07
CA SER A 313 -14.08 1.26 -10.57
C SER A 313 -14.99 2.17 -9.73
N ASN A 314 -14.64 2.45 -8.49
CA ASN A 314 -15.45 3.25 -7.55
C ASN A 314 -14.88 4.62 -7.21
N SER A 315 -13.77 5.04 -7.84
CA SER A 315 -13.16 6.31 -7.48
C SER A 315 -12.55 7.00 -8.71
N ASN A 316 -12.83 8.29 -8.89
CA ASN A 316 -12.06 9.17 -9.75
C ASN A 316 -10.65 9.43 -9.17
N ILE A 317 -10.05 8.40 -8.55
CA ILE A 317 -8.76 8.46 -7.89
C ILE A 317 -7.71 8.15 -8.95
N GLY A 318 -6.68 8.98 -9.06
CA GLY A 318 -5.53 8.69 -9.90
C GLY A 318 -4.75 7.47 -9.38
N VAL A 319 -3.97 6.82 -10.25
CA VAL A 319 -3.11 5.67 -9.87
C VAL A 319 -2.23 6.00 -8.66
N HIS A 320 -1.74 7.23 -8.57
CA HIS A 320 -0.94 7.68 -7.44
C HIS A 320 -1.69 7.69 -6.11
N ASP A 321 -2.95 8.09 -6.13
CA ASP A 321 -3.78 8.13 -4.91
C ASP A 321 -4.20 6.73 -4.50
N TYR A 322 -4.42 5.83 -5.48
CA TYR A 322 -4.66 4.42 -5.24
C TYR A 322 -3.49 3.77 -4.47
N HIS A 323 -2.25 3.99 -4.91
CA HIS A 323 -1.07 3.47 -4.21
C HIS A 323 -0.90 4.07 -2.81
N TYR A 324 -1.23 5.35 -2.65
CA TYR A 324 -1.22 5.99 -1.33
C TYR A 324 -2.25 5.37 -0.39
N GLU A 325 -3.46 5.14 -0.90
CA GLU A 325 -4.54 4.52 -0.12
C GLU A 325 -4.17 3.07 0.24
N ALA A 326 -3.70 2.28 -0.72
CA ALA A 326 -3.27 0.91 -0.48
C ALA A 326 -2.18 0.82 0.61
N ALA A 327 -1.13 1.65 0.51
CA ALA A 327 -0.06 1.70 1.52
C ALA A 327 -0.59 2.12 2.89
N SER A 328 -1.54 3.08 2.95
CA SER A 328 -2.16 3.53 4.18
C SER A 328 -3.05 2.45 4.81
N GLN A 329 -3.81 1.72 4.00
CA GLN A 329 -4.67 0.62 4.46
C GLN A 329 -3.83 -0.53 5.03
N PHE A 330 -2.74 -0.94 4.37
CA PHE A 330 -1.85 -1.98 4.88
C PHE A 330 -1.18 -1.57 6.20
N LEU A 331 -0.70 -0.31 6.32
CA LEU A 331 -0.14 0.21 7.56
C LEU A 331 -1.19 0.23 8.68
N THR A 332 -2.39 0.75 8.41
CA THR A 332 -3.48 0.80 9.39
C THR A 332 -3.88 -0.60 9.82
N PHE A 333 -4.00 -1.53 8.86
CA PHE A 333 -4.31 -2.92 9.15
C PHE A 333 -3.26 -3.58 10.05
N SER A 334 -1.97 -3.36 9.76
CA SER A 334 -0.86 -3.85 10.57
C SER A 334 -0.97 -3.39 12.02
N LYS A 335 -1.17 -2.07 12.23
CA LYS A 335 -1.25 -1.46 13.56
C LYS A 335 -2.52 -1.88 14.32
N ALA A 336 -3.68 -1.82 13.66
CA ALA A 336 -4.96 -2.12 14.31
C ALA A 336 -5.07 -3.58 14.76
N ASN A 337 -4.42 -4.49 14.05
CA ASN A 337 -4.50 -5.93 14.33
C ASN A 337 -3.24 -6.48 14.99
N ASN A 338 -2.22 -5.66 15.22
CA ASN A 338 -0.91 -6.08 15.75
C ASN A 338 -0.34 -7.28 14.97
N VAL A 339 -0.26 -7.16 13.64
CA VAL A 339 0.28 -8.17 12.73
C VAL A 339 1.35 -7.58 11.82
N ALA A 340 2.36 -8.36 11.47
CA ALA A 340 3.31 -7.96 10.44
C ALA A 340 2.65 -8.01 9.06
N VAL A 341 2.87 -6.99 8.23
CA VAL A 341 2.44 -6.97 6.83
C VAL A 341 3.68 -6.81 5.95
N TRP A 342 4.01 -7.83 5.17
CA TRP A 342 5.15 -7.80 4.26
C TRP A 342 4.67 -7.74 2.81
N LEU A 343 5.15 -6.75 2.06
CA LEU A 343 4.89 -6.62 0.63
C LEU A 343 6.18 -6.80 -0.16
N ASN A 344 6.18 -7.75 -1.08
CA ASN A 344 7.18 -7.81 -2.14
C ASN A 344 6.80 -6.83 -3.25
N MET A 345 7.75 -6.05 -3.73
CA MET A 345 7.52 -5.05 -4.78
C MET A 345 8.63 -5.08 -5.83
N HIS A 346 8.29 -4.73 -7.06
CA HIS A 346 9.26 -4.54 -8.13
C HIS A 346 9.78 -3.10 -8.14
N ALA A 347 11.08 -2.96 -8.40
CA ALA A 347 11.64 -1.67 -8.74
C ALA A 347 11.27 -1.31 -10.19
N PHE A 348 11.12 -0.01 -10.47
CA PHE A 348 10.89 0.48 -11.83
C PHE A 348 11.98 0.02 -12.80
N THR A 349 11.60 -0.19 -14.05
CA THR A 349 12.53 -0.61 -15.11
C THR A 349 13.67 0.39 -15.32
N GLU A 350 13.40 1.70 -15.16
CA GLU A 350 14.40 2.74 -15.25
C GLU A 350 15.54 2.59 -14.24
N ALA A 351 15.25 2.06 -13.05
CA ALA A 351 16.27 1.82 -12.04
C ALA A 351 17.36 0.84 -12.50
N GLN A 352 17.03 -0.10 -13.41
CA GLN A 352 17.99 -1.04 -14.00
C GLN A 352 18.98 -0.37 -14.97
N ARG A 353 18.67 0.84 -15.46
CA ARG A 353 19.56 1.60 -16.35
C ARG A 353 20.73 2.21 -15.60
N ARG A 354 20.63 2.37 -14.29
CA ARG A 354 21.77 2.82 -13.47
C ARG A 354 22.76 1.69 -13.32
N LYS A 355 23.97 1.93 -13.84
CA LYS A 355 25.05 0.95 -13.88
C LYS A 355 26.16 1.37 -12.93
N GLY A 356 26.74 0.38 -12.26
CA GLY A 356 27.99 0.56 -11.52
C GLY A 356 29.21 0.60 -12.45
N PRO A 357 30.41 0.80 -11.88
CA PRO A 357 31.66 0.76 -12.63
C PRO A 357 31.92 -0.54 -13.39
N ASP A 358 31.31 -1.62 -12.94
CA ASP A 358 31.32 -2.97 -13.56
C ASP A 358 30.34 -3.13 -14.72
N GLY A 359 29.60 -2.08 -15.08
CA GLY A 359 28.60 -2.10 -16.14
C GLY A 359 27.33 -2.86 -15.79
N LEU A 360 27.19 -3.37 -14.56
CA LEU A 360 26.02 -4.09 -14.09
C LEU A 360 25.05 -3.14 -13.35
N PRO A 361 23.74 -3.45 -13.31
CA PRO A 361 22.80 -2.66 -12.54
C PRO A 361 23.22 -2.54 -11.07
N VAL A 362 23.05 -1.34 -10.50
CA VAL A 362 23.22 -1.12 -9.06
C VAL A 362 21.94 -1.47 -8.28
N ALA A 363 22.08 -1.60 -6.97
CA ALA A 363 20.92 -1.81 -6.10
C ALA A 363 19.90 -0.66 -6.28
N PRO A 364 18.58 -0.94 -6.40
CA PRO A 364 17.58 0.11 -6.44
C PRO A 364 17.52 0.84 -5.10
N TYR A 365 17.16 2.12 -5.16
CA TYR A 365 16.80 2.88 -3.97
C TYR A 365 15.37 2.53 -3.54
N ALA A 366 14.98 2.97 -2.35
CA ALA A 366 13.62 2.75 -1.87
C ALA A 366 12.58 3.43 -2.77
N GLU A 367 12.89 4.63 -3.25
CA GLU A 367 12.04 5.45 -4.11
C GLU A 367 11.84 4.87 -5.51
N ASP A 368 12.69 3.94 -5.93
CA ASP A 368 12.56 3.23 -7.22
C ASP A 368 11.41 2.22 -7.24
N THR A 369 10.69 2.07 -6.15
CA THR A 369 9.54 1.16 -6.02
C THR A 369 8.32 1.74 -6.73
N GLU A 370 7.51 0.91 -7.35
CA GLU A 370 6.21 1.33 -7.89
C GLU A 370 5.35 1.97 -6.80
N GLY A 371 4.72 3.12 -7.10
CA GLY A 371 4.09 3.96 -6.09
C GLY A 371 5.07 4.87 -5.33
N GLY A 372 6.39 4.66 -5.51
CA GLY A 372 7.45 5.57 -5.10
C GLY A 372 7.44 5.95 -3.62
N GLY A 373 7.71 7.22 -3.33
CA GLY A 373 7.78 7.76 -1.97
C GLY A 373 6.56 7.51 -1.09
N LYS A 374 5.40 7.18 -1.67
CA LYS A 374 4.18 6.89 -0.90
C LYS A 374 4.31 5.63 -0.05
N PHE A 375 4.87 4.57 -0.64
CA PHE A 375 5.17 3.34 0.09
C PHE A 375 6.34 3.53 1.05
N VAL A 376 7.40 4.21 0.62
CA VAL A 376 8.57 4.51 1.47
C VAL A 376 8.14 5.26 2.73
N ASN A 377 7.28 6.28 2.58
CA ASN A 377 6.82 7.09 3.70
C ASN A 377 5.94 6.29 4.69
N ARG A 378 5.17 5.32 4.20
CA ARG A 378 4.28 4.51 5.02
C ARG A 378 4.95 3.30 5.65
N ALA A 379 5.94 2.70 5.01
CA ALA A 379 6.65 1.55 5.55
C ALA A 379 7.31 1.86 6.89
N ASP A 380 7.24 0.94 7.82
CA ASP A 380 7.99 0.97 9.06
C ASP A 380 9.41 0.46 8.84
N CYS A 381 9.58 -0.60 8.04
CA CYS A 381 10.86 -1.13 7.59
C CYS A 381 10.87 -1.26 6.07
N PHE A 382 11.98 -0.88 5.43
CA PHE A 382 12.15 -0.98 3.98
C PHE A 382 13.44 -1.71 3.64
N LEU A 383 13.29 -2.85 2.99
CA LEU A 383 14.39 -3.72 2.56
C LEU A 383 14.56 -3.64 1.04
N THR A 384 15.79 -3.63 0.57
CA THR A 384 16.10 -3.79 -0.85
C THR A 384 16.99 -5.02 -1.03
N LEU A 385 16.52 -5.96 -1.85
CA LEU A 385 17.33 -7.09 -2.25
C LEU A 385 17.99 -6.81 -3.60
N HIS A 386 19.29 -6.97 -3.65
CA HIS A 386 20.08 -6.82 -4.87
C HIS A 386 20.93 -8.05 -5.15
N ARG A 387 21.10 -8.38 -6.43
CA ARG A 387 21.97 -9.43 -6.92
C ARG A 387 22.37 -9.14 -8.35
N LYS A 388 23.67 -9.22 -8.65
CA LYS A 388 24.22 -8.99 -10.00
C LYS A 388 24.03 -10.26 -10.86
N VAL A 389 22.79 -10.59 -11.18
CA VAL A 389 22.41 -11.85 -11.87
C VAL A 389 23.04 -12.02 -13.25
N GLN A 390 23.46 -10.93 -13.89
CA GLN A 390 24.08 -10.92 -15.22
C GLN A 390 25.62 -10.88 -15.16
N SER A 391 26.23 -10.93 -13.97
CA SER A 391 27.69 -10.97 -13.87
C SER A 391 28.26 -12.21 -14.58
N PRO A 392 29.36 -12.08 -15.34
CA PRO A 392 30.07 -13.22 -15.88
C PRO A 392 30.69 -14.08 -14.77
N ASP A 393 31.04 -13.48 -13.62
CA ASP A 393 31.57 -14.19 -12.46
C ASP A 393 30.44 -14.92 -11.71
N TYR A 394 30.58 -16.24 -11.61
CA TYR A 394 29.62 -17.09 -10.94
C TYR A 394 29.48 -16.79 -9.43
N ASN A 395 30.54 -16.43 -8.75
CA ASN A 395 30.50 -16.10 -7.32
C ASN A 395 29.76 -14.80 -7.08
N ILE A 396 29.96 -13.80 -7.93
CA ILE A 396 29.22 -12.54 -7.89
C ILE A 396 27.74 -12.77 -8.17
N ARG A 397 27.40 -13.62 -9.16
CA ARG A 397 25.99 -13.94 -9.45
C ARG A 397 25.23 -14.60 -8.30
N LYS A 398 25.91 -15.30 -7.41
CA LYS A 398 25.30 -15.95 -6.25
C LYS A 398 25.18 -15.05 -5.03
N LEU A 399 25.95 -13.98 -4.99
CA LEU A 399 25.94 -13.05 -3.87
C LEU A 399 24.67 -12.23 -3.90
N SER A 400 23.88 -12.32 -2.84
CA SER A 400 22.74 -11.48 -2.59
C SER A 400 23.09 -10.45 -1.53
N GLU A 401 22.71 -9.20 -1.80
CA GLU A 401 22.92 -8.05 -0.93
C GLU A 401 21.55 -7.60 -0.38
N LEU A 402 21.42 -7.62 0.94
CA LEU A 402 20.26 -7.11 1.64
C LEU A 402 20.60 -5.73 2.20
N HIS A 403 19.97 -4.71 1.65
CA HIS A 403 20.06 -3.34 2.13
C HIS A 403 18.84 -3.03 2.98
N VAL A 404 19.04 -2.68 4.23
CA VAL A 404 18.00 -2.12 5.07
C VAL A 404 18.00 -0.62 4.83
N ARG A 405 16.98 -0.11 4.10
CA ARG A 405 16.93 1.30 3.67
C ARG A 405 16.26 2.20 4.68
N LYS A 406 15.34 1.64 5.48
CA LYS A 406 14.59 2.38 6.48
C LYS A 406 14.22 1.47 7.64
N VAL A 407 14.35 2.01 8.85
CA VAL A 407 13.78 1.50 10.08
C VAL A 407 13.14 2.70 10.78
N ARG A 408 11.84 2.63 11.10
CA ARG A 408 11.12 3.78 11.70
C ARG A 408 11.44 3.93 13.18
N GLU A 409 11.47 2.81 13.90
CA GLU A 409 11.71 2.78 15.35
C GLU A 409 12.98 1.97 15.62
N VAL A 410 14.13 2.66 15.62
CA VAL A 410 15.42 2.03 15.85
C VAL A 410 15.55 1.52 17.29
N GLU A 411 14.81 2.11 18.21
CA GLU A 411 14.75 1.74 19.63
C GLU A 411 14.27 0.30 19.82
N THR A 412 13.39 -0.16 18.94
CA THR A 412 12.85 -1.53 18.97
C THR A 412 13.70 -2.55 18.19
N GLY A 413 14.89 -2.16 17.78
CA GLY A 413 15.90 -3.01 17.15
C GLY A 413 15.94 -2.90 15.63
N GLY A 414 17.17 -2.96 15.12
CA GLY A 414 17.54 -2.77 13.74
C GLY A 414 17.87 -1.31 13.42
N GLU A 415 18.74 -1.13 12.44
CA GLU A 415 19.15 0.17 11.90
C GLU A 415 19.36 0.06 10.39
N PRO A 416 19.30 1.15 9.63
CA PRO A 416 19.63 1.11 8.20
C PRO A 416 21.08 0.64 7.99
N THR A 417 21.28 -0.21 6.96
CA THR A 417 22.64 -0.57 6.55
C THR A 417 23.37 0.63 5.96
N PRO A 418 24.71 0.75 6.12
CA PRO A 418 25.49 1.68 5.34
C PRO A 418 25.27 1.45 3.84
N ILE A 419 25.34 2.52 3.05
CA ILE A 419 24.97 2.46 1.63
C ILE A 419 25.84 1.48 0.84
N ASP A 420 27.14 1.41 1.19
CA ASP A 420 28.13 0.60 0.51
C ASP A 420 28.42 -0.73 1.23
N GLU A 421 27.78 -0.96 2.38
CA GLU A 421 28.01 -2.14 3.21
C GLU A 421 26.70 -2.89 3.50
N PRO A 422 26.00 -3.42 2.48
CA PRO A 422 24.80 -4.21 2.67
C PRO A 422 25.12 -5.52 3.40
N TYR A 423 24.14 -6.10 4.07
CA TYR A 423 24.25 -7.43 4.62
C TYR A 423 24.30 -8.46 3.48
N LYS A 424 25.32 -9.33 3.44
CA LYS A 424 25.61 -10.23 2.33
C LYS A 424 25.33 -11.68 2.66
N ILE A 425 24.55 -12.35 1.81
CA ILE A 425 24.21 -13.77 1.90
C ILE A 425 24.45 -14.50 0.59
N LEU A 426 24.65 -15.79 0.67
CA LEU A 426 24.82 -16.68 -0.49
C LEU A 426 23.74 -17.75 -0.45
N MET A 427 23.10 -18.04 -1.58
CA MET A 427 22.32 -19.25 -1.73
C MET A 427 23.23 -20.48 -1.59
N ASN A 428 22.87 -21.46 -0.75
CA ASN A 428 23.62 -22.69 -0.63
C ASN A 428 23.56 -23.54 -1.92
N LEU A 429 24.46 -24.52 -2.05
CA LEU A 429 24.56 -25.34 -3.27
C LEU A 429 23.30 -26.18 -3.54
N SER A 430 22.60 -26.57 -2.50
CA SER A 430 21.36 -27.36 -2.58
C SER A 430 20.14 -26.48 -2.93
N HIS A 431 20.25 -25.16 -2.90
CA HIS A 431 19.13 -24.23 -3.06
C HIS A 431 18.01 -24.41 -2.01
N THR A 432 18.39 -24.87 -0.82
CA THR A 432 17.48 -25.12 0.29
C THR A 432 17.60 -24.11 1.42
N GLY A 433 18.47 -23.11 1.27
CA GLY A 433 18.68 -22.05 2.25
C GLY A 433 19.80 -21.10 1.85
N PHE A 434 20.14 -20.22 2.76
CA PHE A 434 21.22 -19.27 2.59
C PHE A 434 22.32 -19.51 3.62
N ILE A 435 23.54 -19.18 3.24
CA ILE A 435 24.72 -19.16 4.10
C ILE A 435 25.21 -17.74 4.26
N SER A 436 25.80 -17.43 5.40
CA SER A 436 26.48 -16.15 5.64
C SER A 436 27.65 -15.99 4.69
N TRP A 437 27.84 -14.78 4.15
CA TRP A 437 29.01 -14.46 3.31
C TRP A 437 30.32 -14.57 4.07
N LEU A 438 30.31 -14.24 5.37
CA LEU A 438 31.52 -14.10 6.18
C LEU A 438 32.12 -15.43 6.61
N ASP A 439 31.33 -16.26 7.25
CA ASP A 439 31.80 -17.51 7.84
C ASP A 439 31.36 -18.76 7.08
N LYS A 440 30.58 -18.58 6.00
CA LYS A 440 30.07 -19.65 5.13
C LYS A 440 29.21 -20.70 5.86
N LYS A 441 28.71 -20.36 7.03
CA LYS A 441 27.78 -21.22 7.76
C LYS A 441 26.33 -20.99 7.32
N PRO A 442 25.44 -21.98 7.48
CA PRO A 442 24.02 -21.77 7.29
C PRO A 442 23.56 -20.54 8.07
N LEU A 443 22.81 -19.66 7.41
CA LEU A 443 22.29 -18.45 8.05
C LEU A 443 21.36 -18.79 9.21
N PHE A 444 20.58 -19.86 9.04
CA PHE A 444 19.69 -20.37 10.08
C PHE A 444 19.82 -21.90 10.18
N GLU A 445 19.61 -22.45 11.37
CA GLU A 445 19.60 -23.89 11.58
C GLU A 445 18.33 -24.53 11.00
N SER A 446 18.38 -25.76 10.56
CA SER A 446 17.22 -26.55 10.12
C SER A 446 16.33 -26.96 11.29
N ILE A 447 15.06 -27.25 11.01
CA ILE A 447 14.15 -27.82 12.02
C ILE A 447 14.35 -29.33 12.10
N ASP A 448 14.52 -29.85 13.32
CA ASP A 448 14.38 -31.27 13.57
C ASP A 448 12.89 -31.62 13.62
N LEU A 449 12.35 -31.99 12.47
CA LEU A 449 10.98 -32.47 12.37
C LEU A 449 10.96 -33.92 12.88
N GLN A 450 10.37 -34.15 14.05
CA GLN A 450 10.14 -35.51 14.54
C GLN A 450 9.35 -36.29 13.49
N VAL A 451 10.05 -37.21 12.82
CA VAL A 451 9.44 -38.10 11.83
C VAL A 451 8.65 -39.13 12.60
N ASP A 452 7.32 -39.06 12.51
CA ASP A 452 6.44 -40.06 13.12
C ASP A 452 6.68 -41.42 12.44
N LYS A 453 7.57 -42.23 13.02
CA LYS A 453 7.96 -43.53 12.48
C LYS A 453 6.83 -44.58 12.45
N GLN A 454 5.67 -44.26 13.04
CA GLN A 454 4.60 -45.26 13.27
C GLN A 454 3.54 -45.34 12.14
N LYS A 455 3.59 -44.53 11.08
CA LYS A 455 2.60 -44.58 9.99
C LYS A 455 3.17 -44.66 8.57
N ALA A 456 4.18 -45.50 8.39
CA ALA A 456 4.50 -46.00 7.05
C ALA A 456 3.55 -47.16 6.73
N LEU A 457 2.36 -46.86 6.25
CA LEU A 457 1.52 -47.90 5.64
C LEU A 457 2.25 -48.38 4.38
N PRO A 458 2.49 -49.69 4.24
CA PRO A 458 3.14 -50.22 3.05
C PRO A 458 2.21 -50.02 1.85
N PHE A 459 2.81 -49.62 0.73
CA PHE A 459 2.18 -49.31 -0.55
C PHE A 459 1.47 -50.53 -1.23
N SER A 460 1.42 -51.70 -0.55
CA SER A 460 0.91 -52.95 -1.11
C SER A 460 -0.62 -53.08 -1.19
N ASN A 461 -1.41 -52.11 -0.65
CA ASN A 461 -2.85 -52.28 -0.56
C ASN A 461 -3.67 -51.43 -1.55
N PHE A 462 -3.03 -50.81 -2.55
CA PHE A 462 -3.76 -49.96 -3.54
C PHE A 462 -3.77 -50.52 -4.97
N LEU A 463 -3.26 -51.72 -5.20
CA LEU A 463 -3.26 -52.37 -6.52
C LEU A 463 -4.17 -53.60 -6.61
N SER A 464 -5.12 -53.77 -5.70
CA SER A 464 -6.14 -54.81 -5.82
C SER A 464 -7.51 -54.24 -5.46
N LYS A 465 -8.09 -53.50 -6.42
CA LYS A 465 -9.52 -53.46 -6.70
C LYS A 465 -9.75 -52.80 -8.06
#